data_0013ba9f125f9d65b2bef2e12f116c07
#
_entry.id   0013ba9f125f9d65b2bef2e12f116c07
#
_cell.length_a   1.000
_cell.length_b   1.000
_cell.length_c   1.000
_cell.angle_alpha   90.00
_cell.angle_beta   90.00
_cell.angle_gamma   90.00
#
_symmetry.space_group_name_H-M   'P 1'
#
loop_
_entity.id
_entity.type
_entity.pdbx_description
1 polymer ?
#
loop_
_entity_poly.entity_id
_entity_poly.type
_entity_poly.pdbx_seq_one_letter_code
_entity_poly.pdbx_strand_id
1 'polypeptide(L)'
;MWTLEDFVRESNRIEGILRDPTEDEIVAHKLLRALPQIAVSDLEIFVAVVQPGAQLRRQLGWDVRVGNHIAPPGGPIIEAQLGDLLAGDLSAYKKHCVYETLHPFTDGNGRSGRALWLWQMGGEAPIGFLHQFYYQTLDALRQ
;
A
#
# COMPACT_ATOMS: atom_id res chain seq x y z
N MET A 1 -11.91 -16.07 -13.74
CA MET A 1 -11.80 -15.57 -12.35
C MET A 1 -10.32 -15.40 -12.05
N TRP A 2 -9.95 -14.27 -11.47
CA TRP A 2 -8.56 -14.03 -11.10
C TRP A 2 -8.21 -14.68 -9.75
N THR A 3 -6.92 -15.01 -9.59
CA THR A 3 -6.38 -15.57 -8.35
C THR A 3 -5.62 -14.51 -7.58
N LEU A 4 -5.28 -14.82 -6.32
CA LEU A 4 -4.41 -13.94 -5.53
C LEU A 4 -3.05 -13.72 -6.21
N GLU A 5 -2.50 -14.78 -6.82
CA GLU A 5 -1.25 -14.65 -7.57
C GLU A 5 -1.38 -13.65 -8.73
N ASP A 6 -2.52 -13.66 -9.44
CA ASP A 6 -2.80 -12.71 -10.51
C ASP A 6 -2.83 -11.28 -9.96
N PHE A 7 -3.43 -11.07 -8.80
CA PHE A 7 -3.46 -9.76 -8.12
C PHE A 7 -2.04 -9.30 -7.81
N VAL A 8 -1.23 -10.15 -7.20
CA VAL A 8 0.16 -9.81 -6.82
C VAL A 8 0.98 -9.49 -8.07
N ARG A 9 0.82 -10.28 -9.14
CA ARG A 9 1.51 -10.03 -10.41
C ARG A 9 1.16 -8.66 -10.97
N GLU A 10 -0.11 -8.32 -11.00
CA GLU A 10 -0.58 -7.04 -11.55
C GLU A 10 -0.13 -5.87 -10.69
N SER A 11 -0.21 -6.01 -9.36
CA SER A 11 0.27 -5.00 -8.42
C SER A 11 1.77 -4.74 -8.58
N ASN A 12 2.56 -5.80 -8.76
CA ASN A 12 3.99 -5.69 -9.04
C ASN A 12 4.27 -5.00 -10.38
N ARG A 13 3.51 -5.32 -11.42
CA ARG A 13 3.68 -4.71 -12.75
C ARG A 13 3.49 -3.21 -12.74
N ILE A 14 2.57 -2.70 -11.94
CA ILE A 14 2.36 -1.26 -11.79
C ILE A 14 3.65 -0.58 -11.30
N GLU A 15 4.45 -1.28 -10.51
CA GLU A 15 5.74 -0.78 -10.01
C GLU A 15 6.92 -1.13 -10.93
N GLY A 16 6.65 -1.66 -12.11
CA GLY A 16 7.70 -2.05 -13.05
C GLY A 16 8.37 -3.39 -12.73
N ILE A 17 7.82 -4.17 -11.82
CA ILE A 17 8.34 -5.49 -11.46
C ILE A 17 7.67 -6.51 -12.39
N LEU A 18 8.42 -6.98 -13.39
CA LEU A 18 7.86 -7.79 -14.48
C LEU A 18 8.07 -9.30 -14.30
N ARG A 19 8.87 -9.70 -13.32
CA ARG A 19 9.06 -11.12 -12.99
C ARG A 19 7.81 -11.72 -12.37
N ASP A 20 7.75 -13.05 -12.34
CA ASP A 20 6.69 -13.73 -11.61
C ASP A 20 6.72 -13.36 -10.11
N PRO A 21 5.56 -13.30 -9.47
CA PRO A 21 5.51 -13.11 -8.02
C PRO A 21 6.28 -14.21 -7.29
N THR A 22 6.99 -13.83 -6.24
CA THR A 22 7.62 -14.82 -5.36
C THR A 22 6.56 -15.44 -4.45
N GLU A 23 6.85 -16.63 -3.94
CA GLU A 23 5.97 -17.27 -2.97
C GLU A 23 5.81 -16.41 -1.72
N ASP A 24 6.89 -15.79 -1.24
CA ASP A 24 6.85 -14.92 -0.07
C ASP A 24 5.93 -13.72 -0.28
N GLU A 25 5.94 -13.12 -1.47
CA GLU A 25 5.03 -12.02 -1.81
C GLU A 25 3.57 -12.48 -1.79
N ILE A 26 3.29 -13.65 -2.34
CA ILE A 26 1.93 -14.22 -2.35
C ILE A 26 1.47 -14.50 -0.92
N VAL A 27 2.33 -15.13 -0.11
CA VAL A 27 2.01 -15.44 1.29
C VAL A 27 1.77 -14.17 2.10
N ALA A 28 2.58 -13.12 1.90
CA ALA A 28 2.39 -11.84 2.59
C ALA A 28 1.00 -11.25 2.30
N HIS A 29 0.57 -11.27 1.04
CA HIS A 29 -0.76 -10.80 0.67
C HIS A 29 -1.85 -11.68 1.28
N LYS A 30 -1.65 -13.00 1.26
CA LYS A 30 -2.62 -13.95 1.82
C LYS A 30 -2.81 -13.74 3.32
N LEU A 31 -1.72 -13.56 4.06
CA LEU A 31 -1.77 -13.34 5.51
C LEU A 31 -2.45 -12.02 5.84
N LEU A 32 -2.11 -10.95 5.13
CA LEU A 32 -2.73 -9.64 5.36
C LEU A 32 -4.23 -9.70 5.08
N ARG A 33 -4.63 -10.30 3.97
CA ARG A 33 -6.04 -10.42 3.56
C ARG A 33 -6.88 -11.18 4.59
N ALA A 34 -6.28 -12.13 5.29
CA ALA A 34 -6.98 -12.99 6.25
C ALA A 34 -7.18 -12.35 7.63
N LEU A 35 -6.55 -11.20 7.90
CA LEU A 35 -6.65 -10.56 9.21
C LEU A 35 -8.05 -9.97 9.42
N PRO A 36 -8.63 -10.08 10.63
CA PRO A 36 -9.91 -9.43 10.94
C PRO A 36 -9.78 -7.92 11.02
N GLN A 37 -8.60 -7.42 11.43
CA GLN A 37 -8.25 -6.00 11.51
C GLN A 37 -6.78 -5.85 11.14
N ILE A 38 -6.44 -4.73 10.51
CA ILE A 38 -5.06 -4.43 10.16
C ILE A 38 -4.53 -3.33 11.08
N ALA A 39 -3.45 -3.63 11.79
CA ALA A 39 -2.70 -2.67 12.58
C ALA A 39 -1.48 -2.15 11.79
N VAL A 40 -0.87 -1.08 12.28
CA VAL A 40 0.35 -0.52 11.68
C VAL A 40 1.44 -1.59 11.56
N SER A 41 1.62 -2.40 12.62
CA SER A 41 2.64 -3.47 12.63
C SER A 41 2.40 -4.53 11.54
N ASP A 42 1.16 -4.81 11.19
CA ASP A 42 0.83 -5.76 10.13
C ASP A 42 1.31 -5.26 8.77
N LEU A 43 1.15 -3.95 8.53
CA LEU A 43 1.65 -3.33 7.30
C LEU A 43 3.17 -3.28 7.28
N GLU A 44 3.83 -3.07 8.41
CA GLU A 44 5.29 -3.12 8.50
C GLU A 44 5.83 -4.49 8.13
N ILE A 45 5.19 -5.56 8.62
CA ILE A 45 5.57 -6.93 8.27
C ILE A 45 5.38 -7.17 6.77
N PHE A 46 4.25 -6.73 6.22
CA PHE A 46 3.96 -6.86 4.80
C PHE A 46 5.01 -6.14 3.94
N VAL A 47 5.30 -4.89 4.26
CA VAL A 47 6.25 -4.08 3.50
C VAL A 47 7.65 -4.66 3.57
N ALA A 48 8.05 -5.20 4.73
CA ALA A 48 9.36 -5.84 4.88
C ALA A 48 9.55 -7.02 3.93
N VAL A 49 8.48 -7.69 3.54
CA VAL A 49 8.53 -8.81 2.59
C VAL A 49 8.56 -8.30 1.14
N VAL A 50 7.65 -7.39 0.78
CA VAL A 50 7.53 -6.95 -0.62
C VAL A 50 8.60 -5.95 -1.02
N GLN A 51 9.14 -5.21 -0.07
CA GLN A 51 10.22 -4.24 -0.29
C GLN A 51 11.21 -4.31 0.86
N PRO A 52 12.14 -5.30 0.85
CA PRO A 52 13.13 -5.44 1.93
C PRO A 52 13.93 -4.15 2.13
N GLY A 53 14.05 -3.73 3.38
CA GLY A 53 14.76 -2.50 3.75
C GLY A 53 13.86 -1.26 3.86
N ALA A 54 12.64 -1.29 3.34
CA ALA A 54 11.70 -0.19 3.51
C ALA A 54 11.19 -0.15 4.95
N GLN A 55 11.00 1.05 5.48
CA GLN A 55 10.60 1.27 6.87
C GLN A 55 9.50 2.33 6.97
N LEU A 56 8.69 2.22 8.03
CA LEU A 56 7.74 3.27 8.39
C LEU A 56 8.52 4.54 8.72
N ARG A 57 8.07 5.69 8.23
CA ARG A 57 8.78 6.96 8.34
C ARG A 57 8.59 7.60 9.72
N ARG A 58 9.01 6.89 10.77
CA ARG A 58 8.86 7.32 12.17
C ARG A 58 9.80 8.43 12.58
N GLN A 59 10.91 8.61 11.88
CA GLN A 59 11.97 9.53 12.30
C GLN A 59 11.88 10.85 11.56
N LEU A 60 12.18 11.93 12.28
CA LEU A 60 12.32 13.24 11.66
C LEU A 60 13.40 13.18 10.56
N GLY A 61 13.12 13.83 9.44
CA GLY A 61 14.01 13.82 8.30
C GLY A 61 13.81 12.67 7.33
N TRP A 62 13.00 11.68 7.67
CA TRP A 62 12.62 10.60 6.75
C TRP A 62 11.49 11.05 5.83
N ASP A 63 11.80 12.04 5.03
CA ASP A 63 10.83 12.65 4.12
C ASP A 63 10.89 11.95 2.76
N VAL A 64 9.75 11.85 2.10
CA VAL A 64 9.67 11.26 0.77
C VAL A 64 8.93 12.20 -0.18
N ARG A 65 9.32 12.13 -1.43
CA ARG A 65 8.68 12.85 -2.51
C ARG A 65 8.44 11.89 -3.66
N VAL A 66 7.24 11.95 -4.24
CA VAL A 66 6.88 11.11 -5.38
C VAL A 66 6.42 12.03 -6.50
N GLY A 67 7.29 12.23 -7.50
CA GLY A 67 7.02 13.22 -8.55
C GLY A 67 6.90 14.62 -7.95
N ASN A 68 5.76 15.26 -8.15
CA ASN A 68 5.47 16.59 -7.59
C ASN A 68 4.77 16.54 -6.23
N HIS A 69 4.39 15.34 -5.76
CA HIS A 69 3.78 15.18 -4.45
C HIS A 69 4.83 15.12 -3.36
N ILE A 70 4.72 16.03 -2.39
CA ILE A 70 5.54 16.01 -1.18
C ILE A 70 4.67 15.48 -0.05
N ALA A 71 4.99 14.27 0.43
CA ALA A 71 4.26 13.66 1.53
C ALA A 71 4.50 14.43 2.84
N PRO A 72 3.64 14.28 3.86
CA PRO A 72 3.90 14.85 5.17
C PRO A 72 5.29 14.45 5.69
N PRO A 73 5.98 15.34 6.43
CA PRO A 73 7.31 15.03 6.95
C PRO A 73 7.35 13.76 7.80
N GLY A 74 8.45 13.04 7.74
CA GLY A 74 8.70 11.90 8.61
C GLY A 74 8.71 12.31 10.08
N GLY A 75 8.30 11.40 10.95
CA GLY A 75 8.24 11.63 12.39
C GLY A 75 7.13 10.81 13.06
N PRO A 76 6.92 11.02 14.38
CA PRO A 76 5.90 10.27 15.14
C PRO A 76 4.48 10.43 14.61
N ILE A 77 4.18 11.53 13.94
CA ILE A 77 2.84 11.80 13.40
C ILE A 77 2.45 10.82 12.28
N ILE A 78 3.42 10.30 11.55
CA ILE A 78 3.15 9.34 10.47
C ILE A 78 2.48 8.09 11.04
N GLU A 79 3.03 7.53 12.11
CA GLU A 79 2.45 6.34 12.75
C GLU A 79 1.06 6.63 13.30
N ALA A 80 0.88 7.78 13.95
CA ALA A 80 -0.41 8.19 14.50
C ALA A 80 -1.46 8.35 13.39
N GLN A 81 -1.13 9.03 12.30
CA GLN A 81 -2.05 9.23 11.17
C GLN A 81 -2.37 7.91 10.48
N LEU A 82 -1.39 7.01 10.32
CA LEU A 82 -1.65 5.70 9.75
C LEU A 82 -2.58 4.87 10.65
N GLY A 83 -2.34 4.89 11.97
CA GLY A 83 -3.20 4.21 12.92
C GLY A 83 -4.64 4.71 12.87
N ASP A 84 -4.83 6.03 12.79
CA ASP A 84 -6.15 6.64 12.67
C ASP A 84 -6.84 6.23 11.36
N LEU A 85 -6.09 6.19 10.27
CA LEU A 85 -6.61 5.77 8.97
C LEU A 85 -7.10 4.31 9.01
N LEU A 86 -6.31 3.42 9.61
CA LEU A 86 -6.65 2.00 9.70
C LEU A 86 -7.84 1.76 10.61
N ALA A 87 -8.01 2.53 11.68
CA ALA A 87 -9.12 2.42 12.61
C ALA A 87 -10.41 3.08 12.09
N GLY A 88 -10.30 3.97 11.10
CA GLY A 88 -11.42 4.71 10.55
C GLY A 88 -12.30 3.87 9.62
N ASP A 89 -13.46 4.44 9.28
CA ASP A 89 -14.48 3.78 8.47
C ASP A 89 -14.65 4.39 7.08
N LEU A 90 -13.62 5.02 6.55
CA LEU A 90 -13.62 5.54 5.19
C LEU A 90 -13.87 4.40 4.18
N SER A 91 -14.49 4.73 3.05
CA SER A 91 -14.64 3.78 1.96
C SER A 91 -13.27 3.27 1.50
N ALA A 92 -13.24 2.10 0.87
CA ALA A 92 -12.00 1.50 0.39
C ALA A 92 -11.22 2.45 -0.51
N TYR A 93 -11.91 3.14 -1.42
CA TYR A 93 -11.29 4.09 -2.33
C TYR A 93 -10.70 5.31 -1.60
N LYS A 94 -11.47 5.92 -0.71
CA LYS A 94 -10.99 7.08 0.05
C LYS A 94 -9.82 6.71 0.95
N LYS A 95 -9.88 5.55 1.59
CA LYS A 95 -8.78 5.05 2.43
C LYS A 95 -7.52 4.88 1.59
N HIS A 96 -7.64 4.33 0.38
CA HIS A 96 -6.51 4.20 -0.54
C HIS A 96 -5.91 5.57 -0.89
N CYS A 97 -6.75 6.55 -1.23
CA CYS A 97 -6.27 7.90 -1.55
C CYS A 97 -5.53 8.56 -0.39
N VAL A 98 -6.07 8.44 0.83
CA VAL A 98 -5.41 8.99 2.02
C VAL A 98 -4.09 8.26 2.29
N TYR A 99 -4.07 6.95 2.14
CA TYR A 99 -2.85 6.15 2.30
C TYR A 99 -1.75 6.61 1.33
N GLU A 100 -2.09 6.76 0.06
CA GLU A 100 -1.13 7.20 -0.96
C GLU A 100 -0.66 8.64 -0.71
N THR A 101 -1.54 9.52 -0.21
CA THR A 101 -1.18 10.89 0.14
C THR A 101 -0.24 10.93 1.35
N LEU A 102 -0.51 10.11 2.36
CA LEU A 102 0.34 10.00 3.56
C LEU A 102 1.71 9.41 3.22
N HIS A 103 1.73 8.44 2.32
CA HIS A 103 2.96 7.77 1.89
C HIS A 103 3.78 7.31 3.09
N PRO A 104 3.25 6.39 3.92
CA PRO A 104 3.78 6.18 5.28
C PRO A 104 5.13 5.47 5.34
N PHE A 105 5.54 4.79 4.28
CA PHE A 105 6.79 4.03 4.24
C PHE A 105 7.83 4.72 3.36
N THR A 106 9.08 4.37 3.54
CA THR A 106 10.17 4.89 2.69
C THR A 106 10.08 4.37 1.26
N ASP A 107 9.44 3.21 1.07
CA ASP A 107 9.19 2.59 -0.23
C ASP A 107 8.09 1.53 -0.05
N GLY A 108 7.56 0.99 -1.16
CA GLY A 108 6.55 -0.06 -1.11
C GLY A 108 5.13 0.44 -0.82
N ASN A 109 4.89 1.74 -0.88
CA ASN A 109 3.58 2.33 -0.56
C ASN A 109 2.49 1.94 -1.56
N GLY A 110 2.81 1.86 -2.84
CA GLY A 110 1.83 1.46 -3.85
C GLY A 110 1.34 0.03 -3.62
N ARG A 111 2.25 -0.90 -3.43
CA ARG A 111 1.91 -2.31 -3.21
C ARG A 111 1.17 -2.51 -1.89
N SER A 112 1.61 -1.86 -0.82
CA SER A 112 0.92 -1.95 0.48
C SER A 112 -0.45 -1.27 0.45
N GLY A 113 -0.58 -0.15 -0.23
CA GLY A 113 -1.88 0.53 -0.40
C GLY A 113 -2.88 -0.32 -1.17
N ARG A 114 -2.43 -1.00 -2.24
CA ARG A 114 -3.32 -1.90 -2.99
C ARG A 114 -3.68 -3.16 -2.20
N ALA A 115 -2.77 -3.69 -1.40
CA ALA A 115 -3.06 -4.82 -0.52
C ALA A 115 -4.09 -4.45 0.55
N LEU A 116 -3.97 -3.26 1.14
CA LEU A 116 -4.96 -2.74 2.09
C LEU A 116 -6.33 -2.58 1.43
N TRP A 117 -6.36 -2.06 0.19
CA TRP A 117 -7.60 -1.95 -0.58
C TRP A 117 -8.24 -3.31 -0.82
N LEU A 118 -7.46 -4.32 -1.21
CA LEU A 118 -7.95 -5.68 -1.42
C LEU A 118 -8.58 -6.24 -0.13
N TRP A 119 -7.93 -6.04 1.01
CA TRP A 119 -8.45 -6.45 2.30
C TRP A 119 -9.81 -5.79 2.59
N GLN A 120 -9.91 -4.48 2.36
CA GLN A 120 -11.15 -3.74 2.64
C GLN A 120 -12.28 -4.14 1.70
N MET A 121 -11.97 -4.59 0.50
CA MET A 121 -12.95 -5.11 -0.46
C MET A 121 -13.32 -6.58 -0.20
N GLY A 122 -12.90 -7.15 0.93
CA GLY A 122 -13.21 -8.53 1.28
C GLY A 122 -12.46 -9.56 0.44
N GLY A 123 -11.37 -9.17 -0.20
CA GLY A 123 -10.57 -10.04 -1.03
C GLY A 123 -11.14 -10.34 -2.42
N GLU A 124 -12.19 -9.64 -2.82
CA GLU A 124 -12.93 -9.90 -4.07
C GLU A 124 -12.86 -8.74 -5.06
N ALA A 125 -11.85 -7.89 -4.94
CA ALA A 125 -11.71 -6.73 -5.81
C ALA A 125 -11.36 -7.16 -7.25
N PRO A 126 -12.02 -6.60 -8.28
CA PRO A 126 -11.66 -6.88 -9.67
C PRO A 126 -10.27 -6.34 -10.02
N ILE A 127 -9.46 -7.14 -10.70
CA ILE A 127 -8.10 -6.75 -11.10
C ILE A 127 -8.09 -5.46 -11.94
N GLY A 128 -9.09 -5.26 -12.78
CA GLY A 128 -9.17 -4.08 -13.63
C GLY A 128 -9.13 -2.76 -12.87
N PHE A 129 -9.54 -2.74 -11.59
CA PHE A 129 -9.47 -1.54 -10.78
C PHE A 129 -8.06 -1.15 -10.36
N LEU A 130 -7.10 -2.07 -10.43
CA LEU A 130 -5.71 -1.73 -10.11
C LEU A 130 -5.16 -0.66 -11.05
N HIS A 131 -5.55 -0.70 -12.31
CA HIS A 131 -5.13 0.31 -13.28
C HIS A 131 -5.69 1.70 -12.95
N GLN A 132 -6.91 1.76 -12.40
CA GLN A 132 -7.48 3.03 -11.93
C GLN A 132 -6.65 3.64 -10.81
N PHE A 133 -6.24 2.84 -9.84
CA PHE A 133 -5.36 3.32 -8.77
C PHE A 133 -4.03 3.82 -9.31
N TYR A 134 -3.46 3.13 -10.29
CA TYR A 134 -2.23 3.58 -10.93
C TYR A 134 -2.40 4.95 -11.60
N TYR A 135 -3.42 5.11 -12.42
CA TYR A 135 -3.66 6.38 -13.11
C TYR A 135 -3.98 7.51 -12.15
N GLN A 136 -4.74 7.24 -11.10
CA GLN A 136 -5.06 8.23 -10.08
C GLN A 136 -3.82 8.68 -9.32
N THR A 137 -2.94 7.75 -8.99
CA THR A 137 -1.67 8.06 -8.35
C THR A 137 -0.83 8.95 -9.27
N LEU A 138 -0.78 8.64 -10.56
CA LEU A 138 -0.07 9.48 -11.53
C LEU A 138 -0.67 10.89 -11.63
N ASP A 139 -1.99 11.01 -11.64
CA ASP A 139 -2.66 12.31 -11.70
C ASP A 139 -2.37 13.13 -10.44
N ALA A 140 -2.41 12.50 -9.25
CA ALA A 140 -2.05 13.16 -8.01
C ALA A 140 -0.60 13.64 -8.01
N LEU A 141 0.31 12.87 -8.62
CA LEU A 141 1.73 13.21 -8.71
C LEU A 141 2.01 14.36 -9.68
N ARG A 142 1.11 14.63 -10.61
CA ARG A 142 1.23 15.72 -11.58
C ARG A 142 0.69 17.05 -11.06
N GLN A 143 -0.06 17.01 -9.99
CA GLN A 143 -0.55 18.22 -9.31
C GLN A 143 0.52 18.74 -8.36
#